data_3a2235c145f7364a3724c1c61b463632
#
_entry.id   3a2235c145f7364a3724c1c61b463632
#
_cell.length_a   1.000
_cell.length_b   1.000
_cell.length_c   1.000
_cell.angle_alpha   90.00
_cell.angle_beta   90.00
_cell.angle_gamma   90.00
#
_symmetry.space_group_name_H-M   'P 1'
#
loop_
_entity.id
_entity.type
_entity.pdbx_description
1 polymer ?
#
loop_
_entity_poly.entity_id
_entity_poly.type
_entity_poly.pdbx_seq_one_letter_code
_entity_poly.pdbx_strand_id
1 'polypeptide(L)'
;MSNILIIKHGSLGDIAQASGAIQDIFENHKDDQIYLLTAKPYFHLFKNNHYFTDVILDKRLSRFNLIYLFSLMRKLKKLNIFKVYDLQNSARTSFYKKILLPNSSNWSSSETTLPKDKSKEEFDKNPVLDRFAHQLKESGLKVNHTLKPDFSWSCTDISKLITDFDLKKYILLFPFCSPHLTQ
;
A
#
# COMPACT_ATOMS: atom_id res chain seq x y z
N MET A 1 -9.91 -12.42 -15.84
CA MET A 1 -9.31 -11.09 -15.57
C MET A 1 -10.17 -10.45 -14.50
N SER A 2 -9.62 -10.29 -13.31
CA SER A 2 -10.32 -9.76 -12.14
C SER A 2 -9.74 -8.39 -11.78
N ASN A 3 -10.47 -7.62 -10.98
CA ASN A 3 -9.99 -6.33 -10.49
C ASN A 3 -9.54 -6.46 -9.03
N ILE A 4 -8.29 -6.16 -8.78
CA ILE A 4 -7.64 -6.25 -7.47
C ILE A 4 -7.42 -4.85 -6.93
N LEU A 5 -7.72 -4.61 -5.67
CA LEU A 5 -7.43 -3.34 -5.00
C LEU A 5 -6.36 -3.54 -3.94
N ILE A 6 -5.29 -2.78 -4.01
CA ILE A 6 -4.31 -2.65 -2.94
C ILE A 6 -4.58 -1.33 -2.19
N ILE A 7 -4.55 -1.35 -0.88
CA ILE A 7 -4.70 -0.14 -0.05
C ILE A 7 -3.40 0.10 0.72
N LYS A 8 -2.72 1.22 0.41
CA LYS A 8 -1.53 1.67 1.14
C LYS A 8 -1.44 3.20 1.12
N HIS A 9 -1.59 3.82 2.29
CA HIS A 9 -1.66 5.28 2.42
C HIS A 9 -0.30 5.94 2.75
N GLY A 10 0.65 5.21 3.28
CA GLY A 10 1.97 5.73 3.70
C GLY A 10 2.09 5.78 5.23
N SER A 11 3.22 6.15 5.88
CA SER A 11 4.32 7.02 5.45
C SER A 11 5.22 6.48 4.31
N LEU A 12 6.24 7.26 3.90
CA LEU A 12 7.19 6.82 2.88
C LEU A 12 7.94 5.56 3.31
N GLY A 13 8.39 5.48 4.55
CA GLY A 13 9.01 4.27 5.11
C GLY A 13 8.09 3.05 5.09
N ASP A 14 6.79 3.24 5.42
CA ASP A 14 5.80 2.16 5.34
C ASP A 14 5.55 1.70 3.89
N ILE A 15 5.65 2.62 2.92
CA ILE A 15 5.55 2.31 1.49
C ILE A 15 6.77 1.51 1.05
N ALA A 16 7.97 1.93 1.45
CA ALA A 16 9.20 1.20 1.15
C ALA A 16 9.15 -0.22 1.71
N GLN A 17 8.71 -0.40 2.95
CA GLN A 17 8.51 -1.73 3.54
C GLN A 17 7.46 -2.57 2.81
N ALA A 18 6.40 -1.95 2.30
CA ALA A 18 5.35 -2.65 1.58
C ALA A 18 5.70 -2.95 0.11
N SER A 19 6.81 -2.43 -0.42
CA SER A 19 7.15 -2.56 -1.85
C SER A 19 7.28 -4.02 -2.29
N GLY A 20 7.94 -4.86 -1.49
CA GLY A 20 8.04 -6.29 -1.77
C GLY A 20 6.68 -7.01 -1.74
N ALA A 21 5.80 -6.65 -0.80
CA ALA A 21 4.44 -7.19 -0.74
C ALA A 21 3.60 -6.76 -1.96
N ILE A 22 3.74 -5.51 -2.42
CA ILE A 22 3.10 -5.02 -3.65
C ILE A 22 3.62 -5.80 -4.86
N GLN A 23 4.92 -6.06 -4.93
CA GLN A 23 5.52 -6.85 -6.01
C GLN A 23 4.99 -8.28 -6.01
N ASP A 24 4.94 -8.95 -4.85
CA ASP A 24 4.37 -10.30 -4.74
C ASP A 24 2.90 -10.33 -5.19
N ILE A 25 2.10 -9.33 -4.82
CA ILE A 25 0.71 -9.23 -5.30
C ILE A 25 0.69 -9.09 -6.83
N PHE A 26 1.51 -8.22 -7.40
CA PHE A 26 1.59 -8.03 -8.85
C PHE A 26 1.98 -9.33 -9.57
N GLU A 27 2.99 -10.05 -9.09
CA GLU A 27 3.45 -11.28 -9.72
C GLU A 27 2.43 -12.43 -9.66
N ASN A 28 1.62 -12.49 -8.60
CA ASN A 28 0.56 -13.47 -8.48
C ASN A 28 -0.72 -13.09 -9.25
N HIS A 29 -0.83 -11.83 -9.71
CA HIS A 29 -2.01 -11.29 -10.40
C HIS A 29 -1.67 -10.68 -11.77
N LYS A 30 -0.71 -11.30 -12.50
CA LYS A 30 -0.22 -10.77 -13.80
C LYS A 30 -1.32 -10.61 -14.86
N ASP A 31 -2.35 -11.44 -14.80
CA ASP A 31 -3.47 -11.42 -15.73
C ASP A 31 -4.65 -10.56 -15.23
N ASP A 32 -4.52 -9.93 -14.06
CA ASP A 32 -5.56 -9.14 -13.43
C ASP A 32 -5.27 -7.63 -13.52
N GLN A 33 -6.29 -6.82 -13.35
CA GLN A 33 -6.16 -5.36 -13.24
C GLN A 33 -5.92 -4.98 -11.78
N ILE A 34 -4.81 -4.31 -11.51
CA ILE A 34 -4.42 -3.92 -10.16
C ILE A 34 -4.58 -2.42 -9.98
N TYR A 35 -5.36 -2.04 -8.98
CA TYR A 35 -5.61 -0.67 -8.58
C TYR A 35 -4.97 -0.38 -7.22
N LEU A 36 -4.39 0.79 -7.04
CA LEU A 36 -3.85 1.22 -5.75
C LEU A 36 -4.68 2.38 -5.19
N LEU A 37 -5.17 2.24 -3.97
CA LEU A 37 -5.75 3.33 -3.18
C LEU A 37 -4.68 3.90 -2.26
N THR A 38 -4.26 5.16 -2.51
CA THR A 38 -3.18 5.80 -1.74
C THR A 38 -3.51 7.25 -1.37
N ALA A 39 -2.73 7.83 -0.43
CA ALA A 39 -2.90 9.20 0.00
C ALA A 39 -2.22 10.21 -0.94
N LYS A 40 -2.66 11.48 -0.90
CA LYS A 40 -2.18 12.57 -1.77
C LYS A 40 -0.65 12.69 -1.87
N PRO A 41 0.14 12.62 -0.78
CA PRO A 41 1.60 12.78 -0.87
C PRO A 41 2.28 11.73 -1.75
N TYR A 42 1.69 10.53 -1.86
CA TYR A 42 2.30 9.38 -2.54
C TYR A 42 1.66 9.07 -3.89
N PHE A 43 0.60 9.80 -4.27
CA PHE A 43 -0.12 9.57 -5.51
C PHE A 43 0.80 9.66 -6.74
N HIS A 44 1.63 10.70 -6.81
CA HIS A 44 2.55 10.88 -7.93
C HIS A 44 3.70 9.87 -7.95
N LEU A 45 4.13 9.38 -6.78
CA LEU A 45 5.14 8.34 -6.66
C LEU A 45 4.69 7.04 -7.36
N PHE A 46 3.42 6.70 -7.21
CA PHE A 46 2.88 5.46 -7.77
C PHE A 46 2.27 5.59 -9.17
N LYS A 47 1.95 6.81 -9.62
CA LYS A 47 1.19 7.03 -10.85
C LYS A 47 1.83 6.42 -12.11
N ASN A 48 3.16 6.39 -12.15
CA ASN A 48 3.93 5.86 -13.29
C ASN A 48 4.48 4.45 -13.02
N ASN A 49 4.10 3.81 -11.92
CA ASN A 49 4.54 2.47 -11.61
C ASN A 49 3.75 1.44 -12.43
N HIS A 50 4.46 0.60 -13.18
CA HIS A 50 3.90 -0.41 -14.08
C HIS A 50 3.13 -1.54 -13.38
N TYR A 51 3.20 -1.64 -12.04
CA TYR A 51 2.42 -2.62 -11.28
C TYR A 51 0.93 -2.29 -11.26
N PHE A 52 0.53 -1.05 -11.54
CA PHE A 52 -0.85 -0.61 -11.37
C PHE A 52 -1.50 -0.23 -12.70
N THR A 53 -2.72 -0.70 -12.89
CA THR A 53 -3.59 -0.25 -13.97
C THR A 53 -4.02 1.21 -13.76
N ASP A 54 -4.34 1.57 -12.51
CA ASP A 54 -4.61 2.97 -12.11
C ASP A 54 -4.37 3.17 -10.62
N VAL A 55 -4.07 4.42 -10.26
CA VAL A 55 -3.87 4.85 -8.87
C VAL A 55 -5.02 5.76 -8.44
N ILE A 56 -5.68 5.39 -7.37
CA ILE A 56 -6.85 6.07 -6.83
C ILE A 56 -6.43 6.93 -5.65
N LEU A 57 -6.76 8.23 -5.73
CA LEU A 57 -6.48 9.15 -4.65
C LEU A 57 -7.52 9.01 -3.52
N ASP A 58 -7.06 8.65 -2.32
CA ASP A 58 -7.79 8.88 -1.07
C ASP A 58 -7.39 10.22 -0.47
N LYS A 59 -8.30 11.18 -0.46
CA LYS A 59 -8.09 12.50 0.17
C LYS A 59 -8.03 12.41 1.70
N ARG A 60 -8.39 11.27 2.29
CA ARG A 60 -8.43 11.02 3.73
C ARG A 60 -9.21 12.08 4.53
N LEU A 61 -10.28 12.62 3.95
CA LEU A 61 -11.16 13.57 4.63
C LEU A 61 -11.85 12.90 5.84
N SER A 62 -12.47 13.71 6.67
CA SER A 62 -13.22 13.22 7.84
C SER A 62 -14.18 12.11 7.48
N ARG A 63 -14.37 11.14 8.37
CA ARG A 63 -15.37 10.05 8.24
C ARG A 63 -16.80 10.58 8.24
N PHE A 64 -17.02 11.80 8.69
CA PHE A 64 -18.32 12.48 8.66
C PHE A 64 -18.57 13.22 7.35
N ASN A 65 -17.59 13.32 6.45
CA ASN A 65 -17.80 13.89 5.13
C ASN A 65 -18.48 12.88 4.21
N LEU A 66 -19.82 12.80 4.30
CA LEU A 66 -20.63 11.82 3.58
C LEU A 66 -20.53 11.99 2.06
N ILE A 67 -20.42 13.24 1.58
CA ILE A 67 -20.29 13.53 0.13
C ILE A 67 -19.01 12.90 -0.42
N TYR A 68 -17.91 13.08 0.31
CA TYR A 68 -16.64 12.47 -0.06
C TYR A 68 -16.69 10.93 -0.02
N LEU A 69 -17.23 10.36 1.06
CA LEU A 69 -17.36 8.92 1.21
C LEU A 69 -18.22 8.31 0.09
N PHE A 70 -19.35 8.96 -0.23
CA PHE A 70 -20.21 8.52 -1.33
C PHE A 70 -19.48 8.58 -2.68
N SER A 71 -18.74 9.65 -2.94
CA SER A 71 -17.93 9.80 -4.15
C SER A 71 -16.85 8.69 -4.27
N LEU A 72 -16.14 8.42 -3.18
CA LEU A 72 -15.11 7.36 -3.12
C LEU A 72 -15.77 5.97 -3.30
N MET A 73 -16.88 5.70 -2.60
CA MET A 73 -17.64 4.46 -2.74
C MET A 73 -18.11 4.24 -4.18
N ARG A 74 -18.66 5.28 -4.83
CA ARG A 74 -19.12 5.20 -6.22
C ARG A 74 -17.96 4.88 -7.16
N LYS A 75 -16.78 5.49 -6.93
CA LYS A 75 -15.58 5.20 -7.71
C LYS A 75 -15.14 3.75 -7.56
N LEU A 76 -15.05 3.25 -6.32
CA LEU A 76 -14.63 1.87 -6.04
C LEU A 76 -15.65 0.83 -6.56
N LYS A 77 -16.95 1.09 -6.40
CA LYS A 77 -18.00 0.19 -6.92
C LYS A 77 -17.96 0.02 -8.43
N LYS A 78 -17.64 1.09 -9.18
CA LYS A 78 -17.52 1.02 -10.65
C LYS A 78 -16.42 0.09 -11.10
N LEU A 79 -15.41 -0.15 -10.27
CA LEU A 79 -14.29 -1.02 -10.59
C LEU A 79 -14.60 -2.51 -10.38
N ASN A 80 -15.76 -2.87 -9.84
CA ASN A 80 -16.13 -4.27 -9.58
C ASN A 80 -14.99 -5.07 -8.93
N ILE A 81 -14.46 -4.54 -7.82
CA ILE A 81 -13.31 -5.13 -7.12
C ILE A 81 -13.63 -6.55 -6.66
N PHE A 82 -12.84 -7.51 -7.11
CA PHE A 82 -12.96 -8.92 -6.74
C PHE A 82 -12.22 -9.22 -5.44
N LYS A 83 -11.00 -8.67 -5.25
CA LYS A 83 -10.18 -8.91 -4.06
C LYS A 83 -9.51 -7.62 -3.59
N VAL A 84 -9.41 -7.47 -2.27
CA VAL A 84 -8.72 -6.34 -1.64
C VAL A 84 -7.56 -6.84 -0.81
N TYR A 85 -6.38 -6.24 -0.99
CA TYR A 85 -5.22 -6.39 -0.11
C TYR A 85 -5.02 -5.09 0.67
N ASP A 86 -5.45 -5.10 1.93
CA ASP A 86 -5.26 -3.97 2.84
C ASP A 86 -3.88 -4.08 3.51
N LEU A 87 -2.88 -3.47 2.89
CA LEU A 87 -1.52 -3.36 3.44
C LEU A 87 -1.37 -2.16 4.42
N GLN A 88 -2.43 -1.37 4.59
CA GLN A 88 -2.43 -0.27 5.55
C GLN A 88 -2.85 -0.73 6.94
N ASN A 89 -3.74 -1.72 7.04
CA ASN A 89 -4.17 -2.34 8.30
C ASN A 89 -4.54 -1.32 9.41
N SER A 90 -5.34 -0.31 9.07
CA SER A 90 -5.70 0.79 9.98
C SER A 90 -7.20 0.82 10.29
N ALA A 91 -7.58 1.49 11.39
CA ALA A 91 -8.97 1.72 11.73
C ALA A 91 -9.77 2.45 10.62
N ARG A 92 -9.10 3.19 9.74
CA ARG A 92 -9.73 3.80 8.57
C ARG A 92 -10.04 2.77 7.50
N THR A 93 -9.13 1.85 7.22
CA THR A 93 -9.32 0.82 6.20
C THR A 93 -10.31 -0.24 6.65
N SER A 94 -10.35 -0.57 7.95
CA SER A 94 -11.43 -1.38 8.53
C SER A 94 -12.80 -0.71 8.39
N PHE A 95 -12.88 0.61 8.55
CA PHE A 95 -14.10 1.37 8.25
C PHE A 95 -14.46 1.31 6.76
N TYR A 96 -13.50 1.41 5.85
CA TYR A 96 -13.74 1.30 4.40
C TYR A 96 -14.28 -0.08 4.03
N LYS A 97 -13.75 -1.16 4.61
CA LYS A 97 -14.30 -2.50 4.44
C LYS A 97 -15.80 -2.55 4.74
N LYS A 98 -16.22 -1.97 5.88
CA LYS A 98 -17.61 -1.99 6.34
C LYS A 98 -18.55 -1.13 5.48
N ILE A 99 -18.09 0.04 5.03
CA ILE A 99 -18.97 1.07 4.42
C ILE A 99 -18.83 1.15 2.91
N LEU A 100 -17.60 1.12 2.39
CA LEU A 100 -17.36 1.35 0.97
C LEU A 100 -17.46 0.06 0.15
N LEU A 101 -17.08 -1.06 0.71
CA LEU A 101 -17.02 -2.37 0.04
C LEU A 101 -17.63 -3.48 0.92
N PRO A 102 -18.87 -3.34 1.42
CA PRO A 102 -19.44 -4.28 2.38
C PRO A 102 -19.59 -5.71 1.83
N ASN A 103 -19.71 -5.86 0.52
CA ASN A 103 -19.88 -7.15 -0.16
C ASN A 103 -18.56 -7.78 -0.64
N SER A 104 -17.41 -7.17 -0.34
CA SER A 104 -16.11 -7.76 -0.69
C SER A 104 -15.82 -8.92 0.26
N SER A 105 -16.23 -10.12 -0.13
CA SER A 105 -15.93 -11.37 0.59
C SER A 105 -14.43 -11.67 0.65
N ASN A 106 -13.67 -11.15 -0.33
CA ASN A 106 -12.25 -11.43 -0.51
C ASN A 106 -11.38 -10.27 0.00
N TRP A 107 -11.49 -9.92 1.29
CA TRP A 107 -10.66 -8.90 1.93
C TRP A 107 -9.52 -9.53 2.73
N SER A 108 -8.28 -9.25 2.32
CA SER A 108 -7.06 -9.64 3.00
C SER A 108 -6.52 -8.49 3.84
N SER A 109 -6.38 -8.67 5.13
CA SER A 109 -5.81 -7.72 6.09
C SER A 109 -5.20 -8.48 7.26
N SER A 110 -4.43 -7.82 8.12
CA SER A 110 -3.91 -8.44 9.35
C SER A 110 -5.03 -8.95 10.26
N GLU A 111 -6.22 -8.37 10.20
CA GLU A 111 -7.39 -8.81 10.97
C GLU A 111 -8.04 -10.08 10.38
N THR A 112 -8.14 -10.17 9.04
CA THR A 112 -8.80 -11.31 8.38
C THR A 112 -7.92 -12.53 8.23
N THR A 113 -6.62 -12.35 8.35
CA THR A 113 -5.60 -13.41 8.25
C THR A 113 -4.88 -13.66 9.57
N LEU A 114 -5.46 -13.20 10.68
CA LEU A 114 -4.92 -13.40 12.02
C LEU A 114 -4.80 -14.90 12.32
N PRO A 115 -3.66 -15.39 12.83
CA PRO A 115 -3.53 -16.76 13.31
C PRO A 115 -4.56 -17.05 14.43
N LYS A 116 -5.13 -18.25 14.39
CA LYS A 116 -6.23 -18.65 15.33
C LYS A 116 -5.80 -18.65 16.79
N ASP A 117 -4.53 -18.80 17.06
CA ASP A 117 -3.89 -18.91 18.37
C ASP A 117 -3.33 -17.58 18.90
N LYS A 118 -3.49 -16.48 18.16
CA LYS A 118 -2.92 -15.17 18.51
C LYS A 118 -3.97 -14.07 18.58
N SER A 119 -3.82 -13.19 19.55
CA SER A 119 -4.54 -11.91 19.55
C SER A 119 -3.92 -10.97 18.53
N LYS A 120 -4.71 -9.96 18.10
CA LYS A 120 -4.19 -8.93 17.19
C LYS A 120 -3.01 -8.16 17.80
N GLU A 121 -3.04 -7.90 19.09
CA GLU A 121 -1.98 -7.20 19.83
C GLU A 121 -0.66 -7.98 19.82
N GLU A 122 -0.74 -9.29 20.00
CA GLU A 122 0.44 -10.17 19.90
C GLU A 122 0.97 -10.26 18.47
N PHE A 123 0.09 -10.37 17.49
CA PHE A 123 0.48 -10.41 16.08
C PHE A 123 1.13 -9.10 15.64
N ASP A 124 0.63 -7.96 16.10
CA ASP A 124 1.16 -6.63 15.72
C ASP A 124 2.56 -6.34 16.31
N LYS A 125 3.03 -7.14 17.31
CA LYS A 125 4.42 -7.09 17.80
C LYS A 125 5.44 -7.69 16.85
N ASN A 126 5.01 -8.52 15.90
CA ASN A 126 5.91 -9.09 14.90
C ASN A 126 6.43 -8.01 13.93
N PRO A 127 7.62 -8.18 13.34
CA PRO A 127 8.12 -7.30 12.30
C PRO A 127 7.11 -7.11 11.15
N VAL A 128 7.06 -5.90 10.61
CA VAL A 128 6.07 -5.53 9.57
C VAL A 128 6.15 -6.44 8.35
N LEU A 129 7.38 -6.79 7.92
CA LEU A 129 7.58 -7.66 6.76
C LEU A 129 7.05 -9.07 7.00
N ASP A 130 7.24 -9.61 8.20
CA ASP A 130 6.72 -10.94 8.57
C ASP A 130 5.19 -10.94 8.59
N ARG A 131 4.58 -9.86 9.07
CA ARG A 131 3.12 -9.69 9.05
C ARG A 131 2.57 -9.63 7.64
N PHE A 132 3.23 -8.91 6.73
CA PHE A 132 2.84 -8.90 5.30
C PHE A 132 3.03 -10.28 4.67
N ALA A 133 4.16 -10.94 4.92
CA ALA A 133 4.40 -12.29 4.39
C ALA A 133 3.34 -13.29 4.86
N HIS A 134 2.97 -13.24 6.14
CA HIS A 134 1.88 -14.06 6.69
C HIS A 134 0.55 -13.72 6.01
N GLN A 135 0.17 -12.44 5.96
CA GLN A 135 -1.07 -11.97 5.33
C GLN A 135 -1.21 -12.46 3.88
N LEU A 136 -0.15 -12.37 3.09
CA LEU A 136 -0.18 -12.78 1.70
C LEU A 136 -0.24 -14.31 1.54
N LYS A 137 0.51 -15.07 2.35
CA LYS A 137 0.45 -16.55 2.37
C LYS A 137 -0.94 -17.06 2.72
N GLU A 138 -1.56 -16.52 3.79
CA GLU A 138 -2.93 -16.87 4.18
C GLU A 138 -3.97 -16.47 3.09
N SER A 139 -3.62 -15.53 2.23
CA SER A 139 -4.43 -15.13 1.08
C SER A 139 -4.19 -16.01 -0.16
N GLY A 140 -3.34 -17.04 -0.06
CA GLY A 140 -3.04 -17.98 -1.13
C GLY A 140 -1.98 -17.51 -2.11
N LEU A 141 -1.18 -16.49 -1.80
CA LEU A 141 -0.14 -15.97 -2.67
C LEU A 141 1.22 -16.64 -2.42
N LYS A 142 2.01 -16.77 -3.48
CA LYS A 142 3.45 -17.05 -3.38
C LYS A 142 4.16 -15.77 -2.93
N VAL A 143 5.03 -15.90 -1.91
CA VAL A 143 5.74 -14.77 -1.29
C VAL A 143 7.24 -14.92 -1.54
N ASN A 144 7.78 -14.11 -2.44
CA ASN A 144 9.18 -14.15 -2.87
C ASN A 144 9.95 -12.87 -2.52
N HIS A 145 9.25 -11.71 -2.54
CA HIS A 145 9.84 -10.37 -2.45
C HIS A 145 9.51 -9.65 -1.13
N THR A 146 8.43 -10.02 -0.47
CA THR A 146 7.93 -9.31 0.74
C THR A 146 9.00 -9.14 1.82
N LEU A 147 9.85 -10.16 2.06
CA LEU A 147 10.92 -10.10 3.07
C LEU A 147 12.18 -9.36 2.59
N LYS A 148 12.27 -9.00 1.32
CA LYS A 148 13.37 -8.26 0.70
C LYS A 148 12.80 -7.11 -0.13
N PRO A 149 12.22 -6.07 0.52
CA PRO A 149 11.59 -4.98 -0.20
C PRO A 149 12.58 -4.29 -1.12
N ASP A 150 12.17 -4.07 -2.37
CA ASP A 150 12.91 -3.33 -3.39
C ASP A 150 12.12 -2.09 -3.79
N PHE A 151 12.76 -0.94 -3.74
CA PHE A 151 12.19 0.36 -4.08
C PHE A 151 12.77 0.91 -5.40
N SER A 152 13.53 0.11 -6.14
CA SER A 152 14.20 0.51 -7.39
C SER A 152 13.22 0.99 -8.47
N TRP A 153 11.97 0.50 -8.46
CA TRP A 153 10.92 0.96 -9.37
C TRP A 153 10.60 2.47 -9.26
N SER A 154 11.01 3.13 -8.16
CA SER A 154 10.83 4.56 -7.95
C SER A 154 12.06 5.39 -8.34
N CYS A 155 13.11 4.76 -8.87
CA CYS A 155 14.32 5.45 -9.26
C CYS A 155 14.06 6.40 -10.43
N THR A 156 14.64 7.59 -10.34
CA THR A 156 14.62 8.62 -11.39
C THR A 156 16.05 8.94 -11.81
N ASP A 157 16.26 9.21 -13.08
CA ASP A 157 17.56 9.69 -13.55
C ASP A 157 17.86 11.07 -12.95
N ILE A 158 18.95 11.17 -12.23
CA ILE A 158 19.44 12.40 -11.59
C ILE A 158 20.66 12.99 -12.32
N SER A 159 21.00 12.51 -13.49
CA SER A 159 22.20 12.93 -14.25
C SER A 159 22.24 14.45 -14.44
N LYS A 160 21.08 15.06 -14.72
CA LYS A 160 20.98 16.52 -14.85
C LYS A 160 21.30 17.23 -13.53
N LEU A 161 20.77 16.72 -12.40
CA LEU A 161 21.07 17.30 -11.08
C LEU A 161 22.57 17.21 -10.76
N ILE A 162 23.19 16.09 -11.06
CA ILE A 162 24.62 15.87 -10.87
C ILE A 162 25.42 16.87 -11.69
N THR A 163 25.05 17.10 -12.94
CA THR A 163 25.70 18.05 -13.86
C THR A 163 25.49 19.51 -13.41
N ASP A 164 24.25 19.88 -13.08
CA ASP A 164 23.90 21.26 -12.70
C ASP A 164 24.65 21.71 -11.43
N PHE A 165 25.00 20.78 -10.54
CA PHE A 165 25.74 21.06 -9.29
C PHE A 165 27.21 20.60 -9.33
N ASP A 166 27.75 20.17 -10.47
CA ASP A 166 29.14 19.65 -10.64
C ASP A 166 29.52 18.58 -9.58
N LEU A 167 28.61 17.68 -9.31
CA LEU A 167 28.77 16.65 -8.25
C LEU A 167 29.66 15.51 -8.76
N LYS A 168 30.93 15.50 -8.35
CA LYS A 168 31.88 14.39 -8.66
C LYS A 168 31.82 13.27 -7.61
N LYS A 169 31.76 13.64 -6.32
CA LYS A 169 31.53 12.76 -5.16
C LYS A 169 30.63 13.49 -4.19
N TYR A 170 29.64 12.82 -3.64
CA TYR A 170 28.71 13.45 -2.70
C TYR A 170 28.28 12.46 -1.62
N ILE A 171 27.90 13.02 -0.47
CA ILE A 171 27.22 12.31 0.59
C ILE A 171 25.83 12.93 0.72
N LEU A 172 24.82 12.10 0.70
CA LEU A 172 23.45 12.53 0.86
C LEU A 172 23.06 12.45 2.34
N LEU A 173 22.67 13.59 2.92
CA LEU A 173 22.23 13.67 4.31
C LEU A 173 20.73 13.98 4.36
N PHE A 174 19.99 13.20 5.12
CA PHE A 174 18.57 13.39 5.40
C PHE A 174 18.37 13.77 6.88
N PRO A 175 18.61 15.06 7.28
CA PRO A 175 18.62 15.46 8.69
C PRO A 175 17.21 15.60 9.29
N PHE A 176 16.16 15.48 8.46
CA PHE A 176 14.79 15.69 8.90
C PHE A 176 14.01 14.38 8.96
N CYS A 177 13.24 14.22 10.02
CA CYS A 177 12.27 13.16 10.18
C CYS A 177 10.90 13.73 10.60
N SER A 178 9.90 12.87 10.76
CA SER A 178 8.62 13.29 11.30
C SER A 178 8.78 13.92 12.69
N PRO A 179 8.11 15.03 13.01
CA PRO A 179 8.24 15.71 14.32
C PRO A 179 7.97 14.79 15.53
N HIS A 180 7.23 13.71 15.34
CA HIS A 180 6.94 12.73 16.39
C HIS A 180 8.10 11.78 16.71
N LEU A 181 9.20 11.85 15.97
CA LEU A 181 10.40 11.02 16.18
C LEU A 181 11.59 11.81 16.70
N THR A 182 11.41 13.10 17.03
CA THR A 182 12.45 14.02 17.54
C THR A 182 12.43 14.17 19.06
N GLN A 183 11.75 13.26 19.78
CA GLN A 183 11.77 13.23 21.26
C GLN A 183 12.69 12.15 21.78
#